data_57ea32830109efe00cd7c3b760657d24
#
_entry.id   57ea32830109efe00cd7c3b760657d24
#
_cell.length_a   1.000
_cell.length_b   1.000
_cell.length_c   1.000
_cell.angle_alpha   90.00
_cell.angle_beta   90.00
_cell.angle_gamma   90.00
#
_symmetry.space_group_name_H-M   'P 1'
#
loop_
_entity.id
_entity.type
_entity.pdbx_description
1 polymer ?
#
loop_
_entity_poly.entity_id
_entity_poly.type
_entity_poly.pdbx_seq_one_letter_code
_entity_poly.pdbx_strand_id
1 'polypeptide(L)'
;MVEATKVFVHGNPETSAIWSLLVNELHKNGINNIVLLTPPGFGAPTPKGWGATVVEYRDWLLNELDKIDTPIDLVGHDWGAGHVFGALAERPNFVRSWATDCGGLIHPDYQWHDAAQGWQSPDIGEKMVAGMVAMSAEQFTDYFSSLGMTREIAAQVKKDVNDEFAGCILGLYRDAAQPTMAKLGQLLAAANPPNGLVIIAAKDNYAGSAEQVHQVAAGVNAKVASIPDAGHWWMIERHELATSILINHWQSKN
;
A
#
# COMPACT_ATOMS: atom_id res chain seq x y z
N MET A 1 28.67 -8.65 -1.34
CA MET A 1 27.42 -8.56 -0.55
C MET A 1 26.29 -9.13 -1.39
N VAL A 2 25.38 -9.89 -0.81
CA VAL A 2 24.19 -10.39 -1.53
C VAL A 2 23.30 -9.19 -1.85
N GLU A 3 22.82 -9.12 -3.10
CA GLU A 3 21.91 -8.06 -3.53
C GLU A 3 20.57 -8.21 -2.81
N ALA A 4 20.02 -7.10 -2.31
CA ALA A 4 18.74 -7.13 -1.63
C ALA A 4 17.58 -7.21 -2.63
N THR A 5 16.58 -8.04 -2.32
CA THR A 5 15.33 -8.11 -3.08
C THR A 5 14.45 -6.90 -2.79
N LYS A 6 13.93 -6.26 -3.84
CA LYS A 6 12.96 -5.18 -3.76
C LYS A 6 11.57 -5.79 -3.77
N VAL A 7 10.86 -5.71 -2.66
CA VAL A 7 9.54 -6.29 -2.50
C VAL A 7 8.50 -5.19 -2.48
N PHE A 8 7.49 -5.30 -3.34
CA PHE A 8 6.42 -4.32 -3.47
C PHE A 8 5.08 -4.93 -3.10
N VAL A 9 4.31 -4.21 -2.28
CA VAL A 9 2.97 -4.60 -1.83
C VAL A 9 1.99 -3.49 -2.19
N HIS A 10 0.99 -3.81 -2.99
CA HIS A 10 -0.07 -2.88 -3.38
C HIS A 10 -1.24 -2.89 -2.38
N GLY A 11 -2.15 -1.94 -2.52
CA GLY A 11 -3.36 -1.84 -1.71
C GLY A 11 -4.64 -2.22 -2.46
N ASN A 12 -5.70 -1.46 -2.25
CA ASN A 12 -6.99 -1.66 -2.90
C ASN A 12 -7.71 -0.32 -3.15
N PRO A 13 -8.57 -0.22 -4.16
CA PRO A 13 -8.97 -1.27 -5.12
C PRO A 13 -8.03 -1.35 -6.33
N GLU A 14 -6.98 -2.08 -6.20
CA GLU A 14 -5.92 -2.20 -7.20
C GLU A 14 -5.28 -3.59 -7.19
N THR A 15 -4.34 -3.83 -8.08
CA THR A 15 -3.53 -5.06 -8.16
C THR A 15 -2.06 -4.71 -8.40
N SER A 16 -1.17 -5.71 -8.44
CA SER A 16 0.24 -5.50 -8.77
C SER A 16 0.48 -4.80 -10.11
N ALA A 17 -0.53 -4.67 -10.97
CA ALA A 17 -0.45 -3.94 -12.23
C ALA A 17 -0.03 -2.47 -12.05
N ILE A 18 -0.34 -1.84 -10.91
CA ILE A 18 0.04 -0.45 -10.62
C ILE A 18 1.55 -0.24 -10.64
N TRP A 19 2.34 -1.26 -10.34
CA TRP A 19 3.80 -1.18 -10.28
C TRP A 19 4.49 -1.20 -11.65
N SER A 20 3.75 -1.50 -12.74
CA SER A 20 4.34 -1.79 -14.05
C SER A 20 5.26 -0.69 -14.59
N LEU A 21 4.88 0.57 -14.50
CA LEU A 21 5.70 1.69 -14.98
C LEU A 21 6.93 1.90 -14.10
N LEU A 22 6.76 1.85 -12.77
CA LEU A 22 7.85 1.97 -11.80
C LEU A 22 8.86 0.82 -11.98
N VAL A 23 8.40 -0.42 -12.11
CA VAL A 23 9.25 -1.59 -12.32
C VAL A 23 10.04 -1.49 -13.62
N ASN A 24 9.40 -1.06 -14.71
CA ASN A 24 10.09 -0.81 -15.98
C ASN A 24 11.21 0.23 -15.81
N GLU A 25 10.97 1.29 -15.04
CA GLU A 25 11.98 2.32 -14.81
C GLU A 25 13.11 1.82 -13.88
N LEU A 26 12.78 1.01 -12.87
CA LEU A 26 13.78 0.33 -12.03
C LEU A 26 14.69 -0.59 -12.87
N HIS A 27 14.12 -1.38 -13.79
CA HIS A 27 14.88 -2.24 -14.70
C HIS A 27 15.87 -1.44 -15.57
N LYS A 28 15.44 -0.28 -16.12
CA LYS A 28 16.33 0.61 -16.89
C LYS A 28 17.50 1.12 -16.03
N ASN A 29 17.30 1.25 -14.74
CA ASN A 29 18.32 1.65 -13.77
C ASN A 29 19.10 0.46 -13.17
N GLY A 30 18.97 -0.74 -13.73
CA GLY A 30 19.73 -1.93 -13.35
C GLY A 30 19.21 -2.66 -12.10
N ILE A 31 18.06 -2.30 -11.58
CA ILE A 31 17.42 -2.98 -10.45
C ILE A 31 16.53 -4.10 -11.00
N ASN A 32 16.98 -5.36 -10.90
CA ASN A 32 16.31 -6.50 -11.51
C ASN A 32 15.76 -7.52 -10.49
N ASN A 33 16.25 -7.50 -9.25
CA ASN A 33 15.78 -8.41 -8.21
C ASN A 33 14.53 -7.83 -7.52
N ILE A 34 13.37 -8.01 -8.17
CA ILE A 34 12.08 -7.43 -7.78
C ILE A 34 11.05 -8.55 -7.58
N VAL A 35 10.30 -8.47 -6.49
CA VAL A 35 9.15 -9.32 -6.18
C VAL A 35 7.93 -8.43 -5.97
N LEU A 36 6.84 -8.73 -6.66
CA LEU A 36 5.55 -8.08 -6.50
C LEU A 36 4.64 -9.03 -5.72
N LEU A 37 4.29 -8.67 -4.51
CA LEU A 37 3.35 -9.43 -3.69
C LEU A 37 1.92 -8.95 -3.94
N THR A 38 1.02 -9.91 -4.07
CA THR A 38 -0.41 -9.67 -4.31
C THR A 38 -1.20 -10.13 -3.08
N PRO A 39 -1.80 -9.20 -2.32
CA PRO A 39 -2.57 -9.55 -1.13
C PRO A 39 -3.78 -10.43 -1.46
N PRO A 40 -4.12 -11.41 -0.60
CA PRO A 40 -5.30 -12.25 -0.78
C PRO A 40 -6.58 -11.43 -0.99
N GLY A 41 -7.38 -11.82 -1.97
CA GLY A 41 -8.60 -11.12 -2.36
C GLY A 41 -8.38 -9.96 -3.33
N PHE A 42 -7.16 -9.45 -3.50
CA PHE A 42 -6.83 -8.31 -4.37
C PHE A 42 -5.99 -8.74 -5.58
N GLY A 43 -6.43 -9.79 -6.28
CA GLY A 43 -5.75 -10.39 -7.42
C GLY A 43 -5.09 -11.74 -7.11
N ALA A 44 -5.08 -12.17 -5.86
CA ALA A 44 -4.72 -13.51 -5.43
C ALA A 44 -5.90 -14.16 -4.67
N PRO A 45 -6.07 -15.49 -4.73
CA PRO A 45 -7.17 -16.17 -4.01
C PRO A 45 -7.01 -16.04 -2.49
N THR A 46 -8.13 -15.97 -1.78
CA THR A 46 -8.12 -15.94 -0.32
C THR A 46 -7.92 -17.34 0.28
N PRO A 47 -7.19 -17.47 1.39
CA PRO A 47 -7.16 -18.69 2.17
C PRO A 47 -8.55 -19.05 2.71
N LYS A 48 -8.79 -20.35 2.96
CA LYS A 48 -10.05 -20.80 3.55
C LYS A 48 -10.27 -20.14 4.92
N GLY A 49 -11.41 -19.51 5.08
CA GLY A 49 -11.82 -18.83 6.33
C GLY A 49 -11.18 -17.44 6.49
N TRP A 50 -10.69 -16.86 5.40
CA TRP A 50 -10.09 -15.52 5.38
C TRP A 50 -11.11 -14.46 5.79
N GLY A 51 -10.81 -13.70 6.83
CA GLY A 51 -11.64 -12.61 7.33
C GLY A 51 -11.30 -11.24 6.74
N ALA A 52 -10.19 -11.14 6.00
CA ALA A 52 -9.62 -9.89 5.50
C ALA A 52 -9.36 -8.86 6.61
N THR A 53 -8.87 -9.31 7.76
CA THR A 53 -8.53 -8.44 8.88
C THR A 53 -7.13 -7.85 8.75
N VAL A 54 -6.87 -6.73 9.44
CA VAL A 54 -5.53 -6.11 9.50
C VAL A 54 -4.46 -7.10 9.97
N VAL A 55 -4.82 -7.95 10.95
CA VAL A 55 -3.91 -8.97 11.49
C VAL A 55 -3.63 -10.08 10.48
N GLU A 56 -4.65 -10.57 9.77
CA GLU A 56 -4.46 -11.60 8.75
C GLU A 56 -3.59 -11.12 7.60
N TYR A 57 -3.75 -9.89 7.14
CA TYR A 57 -2.88 -9.32 6.11
C TYR A 57 -1.45 -9.11 6.60
N ARG A 58 -1.26 -8.68 7.85
CA ARG A 58 0.07 -8.63 8.47
C ARG A 58 0.74 -10.01 8.47
N ASP A 59 0.04 -11.01 8.94
CA ASP A 59 0.57 -12.37 9.06
C ASP A 59 0.84 -13.00 7.69
N TRP A 60 -0.04 -12.74 6.71
CA TRP A 60 0.18 -13.10 5.32
C TRP A 60 1.49 -12.47 4.79
N LEU A 61 1.67 -11.16 4.98
CA LEU A 61 2.87 -10.47 4.50
C LEU A 61 4.14 -11.05 5.15
N LEU A 62 4.14 -11.25 6.46
CA LEU A 62 5.27 -11.86 7.15
C LEU A 62 5.59 -13.26 6.60
N ASN A 63 4.58 -14.07 6.33
CA ASN A 63 4.75 -15.40 5.74
C ASN A 63 5.32 -15.34 4.30
N GLU A 64 4.95 -14.35 3.50
CA GLU A 64 5.54 -14.17 2.16
C GLU A 64 6.99 -13.70 2.25
N LEU A 65 7.30 -12.78 3.16
CA LEU A 65 8.66 -12.28 3.36
C LEU A 65 9.61 -13.37 3.91
N ASP A 66 9.12 -14.29 4.71
CA ASP A 66 9.90 -15.44 5.24
C ASP A 66 10.37 -16.42 4.14
N LYS A 67 9.79 -16.35 2.93
CA LYS A 67 10.21 -17.17 1.78
C LYS A 67 11.39 -16.57 1.01
N ILE A 68 11.85 -15.39 1.38
CA ILE A 68 12.90 -14.64 0.68
C ILE A 68 14.21 -14.75 1.47
N ASP A 69 15.19 -15.45 0.91
CA ASP A 69 16.48 -15.73 1.57
C ASP A 69 17.51 -14.58 1.47
N THR A 70 17.14 -13.45 0.89
CA THR A 70 18.02 -12.28 0.71
C THR A 70 17.59 -11.12 1.61
N PRO A 71 18.46 -10.13 1.88
CA PRO A 71 18.01 -8.90 2.51
C PRO A 71 16.87 -8.26 1.72
N ILE A 72 15.89 -7.69 2.40
CA ILE A 72 14.66 -7.17 1.80
C ILE A 72 14.64 -5.64 1.90
N ASP A 73 14.34 -4.98 0.79
CA ASP A 73 13.88 -3.60 0.76
C ASP A 73 12.38 -3.62 0.45
N LEU A 74 11.57 -3.29 1.42
CA LEU A 74 10.12 -3.45 1.37
C LEU A 74 9.45 -2.12 1.01
N VAL A 75 8.55 -2.14 0.03
CA VAL A 75 7.78 -0.97 -0.41
C VAL A 75 6.29 -1.29 -0.32
N GLY A 76 5.53 -0.46 0.40
CA GLY A 76 4.07 -0.58 0.50
C GLY A 76 3.37 0.66 -0.02
N HIS A 77 2.26 0.47 -0.72
CA HIS A 77 1.37 1.52 -1.19
C HIS A 77 -0.05 1.29 -0.69
N ASP A 78 -0.74 2.36 -0.28
CA ASP A 78 -2.13 2.32 0.20
C ASP A 78 -2.30 1.29 1.33
N TRP A 79 -3.18 0.30 1.20
CA TRP A 79 -3.28 -0.79 2.18
C TRP A 79 -2.01 -1.66 2.23
N GLY A 80 -1.24 -1.75 1.15
CA GLY A 80 0.09 -2.34 1.21
C GLY A 80 0.98 -1.63 2.23
N ALA A 81 0.89 -0.31 2.36
CA ALA A 81 1.56 0.43 3.44
C ALA A 81 1.00 0.03 4.82
N GLY A 82 -0.32 -0.11 4.97
CA GLY A 82 -0.94 -0.60 6.20
C GLY A 82 -0.43 -1.99 6.61
N HIS A 83 -0.29 -2.91 5.65
CA HIS A 83 0.26 -4.26 5.88
C HIS A 83 1.74 -4.20 6.28
N VAL A 84 2.52 -3.33 5.63
CA VAL A 84 3.94 -3.07 5.98
C VAL A 84 4.06 -2.52 7.38
N PHE A 85 3.25 -1.54 7.78
CA PHE A 85 3.25 -1.03 9.16
C PHE A 85 2.96 -2.12 10.17
N GLY A 86 1.99 -3.01 9.89
CA GLY A 86 1.69 -4.16 10.73
C GLY A 86 2.88 -5.11 10.87
N ALA A 87 3.50 -5.48 9.76
CA ALA A 87 4.66 -6.37 9.75
C ALA A 87 5.86 -5.77 10.51
N LEU A 88 6.13 -4.48 10.33
CA LEU A 88 7.22 -3.77 11.01
C LEU A 88 6.95 -3.56 12.51
N ALA A 89 5.70 -3.37 12.91
CA ALA A 89 5.34 -3.29 14.34
C ALA A 89 5.60 -4.63 15.05
N GLU A 90 5.38 -5.76 14.37
CA GLU A 90 5.60 -7.11 14.89
C GLU A 90 7.09 -7.53 14.82
N ARG A 91 7.77 -7.22 13.71
CA ARG A 91 9.17 -7.64 13.44
C ARG A 91 10.01 -6.47 12.90
N PRO A 92 10.38 -5.48 13.74
CA PRO A 92 10.95 -4.20 13.29
C PRO A 92 12.31 -4.31 12.58
N ASN A 93 13.09 -5.35 12.84
CA ASN A 93 14.43 -5.54 12.27
C ASN A 93 14.46 -6.60 11.15
N PHE A 94 13.30 -6.97 10.62
CA PHE A 94 13.20 -8.07 9.66
C PHE A 94 13.64 -7.67 8.25
N VAL A 95 13.48 -6.41 7.88
CA VAL A 95 13.85 -5.88 6.57
C VAL A 95 15.09 -4.98 6.64
N ARG A 96 15.82 -4.87 5.56
CA ARG A 96 17.00 -3.99 5.45
C ARG A 96 16.60 -2.52 5.43
N SER A 97 15.53 -2.20 4.69
CA SER A 97 14.90 -0.89 4.64
C SER A 97 13.42 -1.03 4.27
N TRP A 98 12.66 0.02 4.54
CA TRP A 98 11.26 0.08 4.14
C TRP A 98 10.90 1.46 3.60
N ALA A 99 9.94 1.49 2.68
CA ALA A 99 9.37 2.71 2.15
C ALA A 99 7.84 2.53 2.04
N THR A 100 7.08 3.52 2.50
CA THR A 100 5.61 3.52 2.42
C THR A 100 5.12 4.91 2.05
N ASP A 101 3.91 4.98 1.57
CA ASP A 101 3.10 6.18 1.57
C ASP A 101 1.97 6.05 2.62
N CYS A 102 0.90 6.81 2.47
CA CYS A 102 -0.31 6.71 3.29
C CYS A 102 -0.06 6.69 4.81
N GLY A 103 1.02 7.36 5.25
CA GLY A 103 1.40 7.40 6.67
C GLY A 103 0.34 7.96 7.59
N GLY A 104 -0.54 8.83 7.09
CA GLY A 104 -1.67 9.36 7.86
C GLY A 104 -2.66 8.30 8.34
N LEU A 105 -2.75 7.17 7.63
CA LEU A 105 -3.67 6.06 7.96
C LEU A 105 -3.55 5.57 9.41
N ILE A 106 -2.35 5.59 9.98
CA ILE A 106 -2.06 5.16 11.36
C ILE A 106 -1.97 6.32 12.36
N HIS A 107 -2.28 7.56 11.93
CA HIS A 107 -2.35 8.70 12.81
C HIS A 107 -3.65 8.65 13.65
N PRO A 108 -3.63 8.98 14.96
CA PRO A 108 -4.83 8.92 15.82
C PRO A 108 -5.97 9.81 15.35
N ASP A 109 -5.65 10.94 14.71
CA ASP A 109 -6.63 11.91 14.21
C ASP A 109 -6.94 11.72 12.71
N TYR A 110 -6.57 10.58 12.12
CA TYR A 110 -6.90 10.29 10.73
C TYR A 110 -8.40 10.15 10.55
N GLN A 111 -8.93 10.86 9.59
CA GLN A 111 -10.33 10.77 9.19
C GLN A 111 -10.42 10.03 7.86
N TRP A 112 -11.19 8.95 7.86
CA TRP A 112 -11.44 8.16 6.67
C TRP A 112 -12.13 8.99 5.60
N HIS A 113 -11.69 8.86 4.36
CA HIS A 113 -12.35 9.47 3.20
C HIS A 113 -13.75 8.89 2.97
N ASP A 114 -14.60 9.59 2.21
CA ASP A 114 -16.02 9.25 2.04
C ASP A 114 -16.27 7.80 1.59
N ALA A 115 -15.48 7.31 0.62
CA ALA A 115 -15.63 5.93 0.16
C ALA A 115 -15.33 4.92 1.30
N ALA A 116 -14.28 5.15 2.09
CA ALA A 116 -13.94 4.31 3.23
C ALA A 116 -15.03 4.31 4.30
N GLN A 117 -15.58 5.48 4.63
CA GLN A 117 -16.71 5.59 5.56
C GLN A 117 -17.94 4.83 5.04
N GLY A 118 -18.17 4.90 3.72
CA GLY A 118 -19.21 4.11 3.06
C GLY A 118 -19.00 2.61 3.21
N TRP A 119 -17.78 2.11 2.95
CA TRP A 119 -17.44 0.68 3.09
C TRP A 119 -17.51 0.18 4.54
N GLN A 120 -17.21 1.03 5.51
CA GLN A 120 -17.36 0.71 6.93
C GLN A 120 -18.82 0.62 7.37
N SER A 121 -19.73 1.30 6.66
CA SER A 121 -21.15 1.37 7.02
C SER A 121 -21.90 0.14 6.50
N PRO A 122 -22.59 -0.63 7.37
CA PRO A 122 -23.44 -1.75 6.94
C PRO A 122 -24.50 -1.30 5.93
N ASP A 123 -24.88 -2.16 5.02
CA ASP A 123 -25.83 -1.95 3.91
C ASP A 123 -25.38 -0.94 2.83
N ILE A 124 -24.64 0.09 3.21
CA ILE A 124 -24.07 1.07 2.27
C ILE A 124 -22.84 0.46 1.59
N GLY A 125 -21.93 -0.09 2.38
CA GLY A 125 -20.71 -0.71 1.89
C GLY A 125 -20.99 -1.83 0.91
N GLU A 126 -21.94 -2.72 1.21
CA GLU A 126 -22.36 -3.80 0.32
C GLU A 126 -22.84 -3.29 -1.04
N LYS A 127 -23.65 -2.24 -1.05
CA LYS A 127 -24.13 -1.62 -2.29
C LYS A 127 -23.01 -0.97 -3.09
N MET A 128 -22.07 -0.30 -2.41
CA MET A 128 -20.93 0.36 -3.06
C MET A 128 -20.01 -0.65 -3.74
N VAL A 129 -19.61 -1.71 -3.03
CA VAL A 129 -18.72 -2.73 -3.62
C VAL A 129 -19.42 -3.55 -4.69
N ALA A 130 -20.71 -3.88 -4.54
CA ALA A 130 -21.49 -4.52 -5.58
C ALA A 130 -21.60 -3.65 -6.83
N GLY A 131 -21.78 -2.33 -6.66
CA GLY A 131 -21.75 -1.36 -7.75
C GLY A 131 -20.43 -1.38 -8.49
N MET A 132 -19.29 -1.41 -7.78
CA MET A 132 -17.97 -1.49 -8.39
C MET A 132 -17.74 -2.80 -9.15
N VAL A 133 -18.16 -3.93 -8.60
CA VAL A 133 -18.09 -5.24 -9.28
C VAL A 133 -18.93 -5.22 -10.56
N ALA A 134 -20.14 -4.65 -10.52
CA ALA A 134 -21.07 -4.58 -11.64
C ALA A 134 -20.65 -3.60 -12.76
N MET A 135 -19.66 -2.72 -12.53
CA MET A 135 -19.17 -1.84 -13.58
C MET A 135 -18.69 -2.64 -14.78
N SER A 136 -19.06 -2.22 -15.99
CA SER A 136 -18.41 -2.72 -17.21
C SER A 136 -16.92 -2.40 -17.18
N ALA A 137 -16.11 -3.09 -17.99
CA ALA A 137 -14.70 -2.79 -18.12
C ALA A 137 -14.45 -1.33 -18.53
N GLU A 138 -15.28 -0.77 -19.41
CA GLU A 138 -15.19 0.61 -19.85
C GLU A 138 -15.52 1.58 -18.72
N GLN A 139 -16.62 1.38 -18.00
CA GLN A 139 -17.02 2.22 -16.86
C GLN A 139 -15.95 2.25 -15.76
N PHE A 140 -15.41 1.08 -15.42
CA PHE A 140 -14.34 0.98 -14.43
C PHE A 140 -13.07 1.71 -14.89
N THR A 141 -12.68 1.48 -16.15
CA THR A 141 -11.50 2.11 -16.74
C THR A 141 -11.65 3.63 -16.79
N ASP A 142 -12.79 4.15 -17.21
CA ASP A 142 -13.05 5.59 -17.25
C ASP A 142 -13.01 6.22 -15.86
N TYR A 143 -13.65 5.57 -14.87
CA TYR A 143 -13.68 6.04 -13.49
C TYR A 143 -12.26 6.11 -12.88
N PHE A 144 -11.51 5.01 -12.90
CA PHE A 144 -10.18 4.98 -12.29
C PHE A 144 -9.14 5.80 -13.07
N SER A 145 -9.32 5.97 -14.39
CA SER A 145 -8.47 6.88 -15.16
C SER A 145 -8.72 8.35 -14.81
N SER A 146 -9.95 8.70 -14.46
CA SER A 146 -10.25 10.06 -13.98
C SER A 146 -9.60 10.38 -12.62
N LEU A 147 -9.19 9.34 -11.88
CA LEU A 147 -8.54 9.44 -10.58
C LEU A 147 -6.99 9.33 -10.65
N GLY A 148 -6.41 9.03 -11.81
CA GLY A 148 -4.95 8.99 -12.01
C GLY A 148 -4.35 7.66 -12.49
N MET A 149 -5.12 6.56 -12.59
CA MET A 149 -4.64 5.35 -13.25
C MET A 149 -4.56 5.55 -14.77
N THR A 150 -3.63 4.85 -15.43
CA THR A 150 -3.76 4.74 -16.89
C THR A 150 -4.90 3.79 -17.26
N ARG A 151 -5.47 3.96 -18.46
CA ARG A 151 -6.56 3.08 -18.95
C ARG A 151 -6.14 1.62 -19.01
N GLU A 152 -4.89 1.37 -19.40
CA GLU A 152 -4.33 0.03 -19.51
C GLU A 152 -4.21 -0.65 -18.13
N ILE A 153 -3.74 0.07 -17.12
CA ILE A 153 -3.61 -0.43 -15.75
C ILE A 153 -5.00 -0.65 -15.15
N ALA A 154 -5.92 0.31 -15.27
CA ALA A 154 -7.29 0.17 -14.79
C ALA A 154 -8.01 -1.04 -15.44
N ALA A 155 -7.79 -1.28 -16.74
CA ALA A 155 -8.34 -2.44 -17.43
C ALA A 155 -7.74 -3.78 -16.93
N GLN A 156 -6.48 -3.79 -16.48
CA GLN A 156 -5.89 -4.96 -15.85
C GLN A 156 -6.47 -5.21 -14.45
N VAL A 157 -6.56 -4.17 -13.63
CA VAL A 157 -7.17 -4.24 -12.29
C VAL A 157 -8.59 -4.78 -12.36
N LYS A 158 -9.40 -4.31 -13.32
CA LYS A 158 -10.81 -4.74 -13.48
C LYS A 158 -10.97 -6.24 -13.64
N LYS A 159 -10.00 -6.96 -14.20
CA LYS A 159 -10.08 -8.42 -14.40
C LYS A 159 -10.20 -9.20 -13.10
N ASP A 160 -9.63 -8.65 -12.02
CA ASP A 160 -9.59 -9.27 -10.69
C ASP A 160 -10.68 -8.76 -9.76
N VAL A 161 -11.43 -7.70 -10.17
CA VAL A 161 -12.54 -7.14 -9.39
C VAL A 161 -13.76 -8.04 -9.49
N ASN A 162 -14.02 -8.79 -8.43
CA ASN A 162 -15.10 -9.77 -8.28
C ASN A 162 -15.70 -9.72 -6.86
N ASP A 163 -16.59 -10.63 -6.52
CA ASP A 163 -17.25 -10.67 -5.21
C ASP A 163 -16.27 -10.96 -4.06
N GLU A 164 -15.21 -11.73 -4.29
CA GLU A 164 -14.17 -11.99 -3.30
C GLU A 164 -13.39 -10.70 -3.00
N PHE A 165 -12.99 -9.97 -4.04
CA PHE A 165 -12.35 -8.66 -3.93
C PHE A 165 -13.23 -7.67 -3.13
N ALA A 166 -14.52 -7.61 -3.48
CA ALA A 166 -15.50 -6.78 -2.79
C ALA A 166 -15.63 -7.14 -1.30
N GLY A 167 -15.70 -8.43 -0.99
CA GLY A 167 -15.76 -8.93 0.39
C GLY A 167 -14.54 -8.56 1.20
N CYS A 168 -13.34 -8.62 0.59
CA CYS A 168 -12.08 -8.23 1.23
C CYS A 168 -12.00 -6.72 1.52
N ILE A 169 -12.53 -5.86 0.65
CA ILE A 169 -12.64 -4.42 0.95
C ILE A 169 -13.46 -4.22 2.23
N LEU A 170 -14.66 -4.82 2.30
CA LEU A 170 -15.55 -4.63 3.45
C LEU A 170 -14.92 -5.16 4.74
N GLY A 171 -14.33 -6.36 4.70
CA GLY A 171 -13.65 -6.96 5.85
C GLY A 171 -12.55 -6.06 6.38
N LEU A 172 -11.64 -5.64 5.50
CA LEU A 172 -10.47 -4.85 5.85
C LEU A 172 -10.84 -3.47 6.41
N TYR A 173 -11.71 -2.72 5.73
CA TYR A 173 -12.08 -1.38 6.20
C TYR A 173 -12.88 -1.39 7.50
N ARG A 174 -13.69 -2.42 7.76
CA ARG A 174 -14.44 -2.56 9.01
C ARG A 174 -13.55 -2.95 10.17
N ASP A 175 -12.61 -3.87 9.98
CA ASP A 175 -11.64 -4.27 11.01
C ASP A 175 -10.67 -3.12 11.33
N ALA A 176 -10.27 -2.36 10.33
CA ALA A 176 -9.37 -1.22 10.45
C ALA A 176 -9.99 0.05 11.03
N ALA A 177 -11.30 0.08 11.24
CA ALA A 177 -11.94 1.26 11.82
C ALA A 177 -11.27 1.68 13.13
N GLN A 178 -11.27 2.99 13.40
CA GLN A 178 -10.67 3.49 14.64
C GLN A 178 -11.33 2.84 15.89
N PRO A 179 -10.55 2.45 16.90
CA PRO A 179 -9.15 2.82 17.15
C PRO A 179 -8.09 1.83 16.62
N THR A 180 -8.42 0.86 15.74
CA THR A 180 -7.49 -0.18 15.30
C THR A 180 -6.23 0.41 14.67
N MET A 181 -6.38 1.32 13.71
CA MET A 181 -5.23 1.91 13.00
C MET A 181 -4.42 2.85 13.90
N ALA A 182 -5.05 3.61 14.78
CA ALA A 182 -4.33 4.42 15.76
C ALA A 182 -3.48 3.57 16.74
N LYS A 183 -4.00 2.41 17.16
CA LYS A 183 -3.22 1.44 17.96
C LYS A 183 -2.04 0.88 17.18
N LEU A 184 -2.23 0.57 15.91
CA LEU A 184 -1.14 0.13 15.04
C LEU A 184 -0.04 1.20 14.97
N GLY A 185 -0.40 2.48 14.83
CA GLY A 185 0.55 3.59 14.86
C GLY A 185 1.36 3.65 16.16
N GLN A 186 0.72 3.43 17.30
CA GLN A 186 1.40 3.37 18.60
C GLN A 186 2.37 2.18 18.69
N LEU A 187 1.96 1.01 18.20
CA LEU A 187 2.82 -0.18 18.16
C LEU A 187 4.02 0.03 17.24
N LEU A 188 3.83 0.61 16.07
CA LEU A 188 4.91 0.93 15.14
C LEU A 188 5.90 1.93 15.74
N ALA A 189 5.41 2.98 16.40
CA ALA A 189 6.26 3.95 17.07
C ALA A 189 7.08 3.31 18.21
N ALA A 190 6.48 2.41 18.98
CA ALA A 190 7.18 1.67 20.02
C ALA A 190 8.24 0.70 19.45
N ALA A 191 7.95 0.06 18.32
CA ALA A 191 8.86 -0.84 17.61
C ALA A 191 10.03 -0.10 16.94
N ASN A 192 9.79 1.12 16.48
CA ASN A 192 10.78 2.02 15.88
C ASN A 192 11.68 1.34 14.81
N PRO A 193 11.10 0.79 13.73
CA PRO A 193 11.84 0.03 12.73
C PRO A 193 12.87 0.92 12.02
N PRO A 194 14.12 0.45 11.84
CA PRO A 194 15.17 1.27 11.23
C PRO A 194 14.99 1.45 9.72
N ASN A 195 15.70 2.43 9.18
CA ASN A 195 15.84 2.64 7.73
C ASN A 195 14.52 2.87 7.00
N GLY A 196 13.67 3.70 7.58
CA GLY A 196 12.37 4.04 7.02
C GLY A 196 12.39 5.24 6.08
N LEU A 197 11.48 5.19 5.10
CA LEU A 197 11.11 6.32 4.24
C LEU A 197 9.59 6.41 4.15
N VAL A 198 9.03 7.58 4.39
CA VAL A 198 7.62 7.86 4.12
C VAL A 198 7.51 8.81 2.93
N ILE A 199 6.74 8.42 1.92
CA ILE A 199 6.52 9.18 0.69
C ILE A 199 5.23 10.00 0.85
N ILE A 200 5.31 11.29 0.54
CA ILE A 200 4.14 12.18 0.47
C ILE A 200 3.88 12.48 -1.01
N ALA A 201 2.81 11.92 -1.56
CA ALA A 201 2.25 12.34 -2.83
C ALA A 201 1.35 13.56 -2.55
N ALA A 202 1.78 14.75 -2.99
CA ALA A 202 1.21 16.02 -2.48
C ALA A 202 -0.24 16.29 -2.94
N LYS A 203 -0.73 15.56 -3.93
CA LYS A 203 -2.12 15.64 -4.42
C LYS A 203 -2.98 14.44 -4.00
N ASP A 204 -2.43 13.55 -3.17
CA ASP A 204 -3.20 12.44 -2.61
C ASP A 204 -4.14 12.94 -1.50
N ASN A 205 -5.42 12.69 -1.66
CA ASN A 205 -6.45 13.06 -0.69
C ASN A 205 -6.89 11.89 0.21
N TYR A 206 -6.28 10.71 0.06
CA TYR A 206 -6.63 9.49 0.81
C TYR A 206 -5.68 9.20 1.96
N ALA A 207 -4.43 9.69 1.85
CA ALA A 207 -3.32 9.34 2.73
C ALA A 207 -3.27 10.11 4.07
N GLY A 208 -4.25 10.96 4.36
CA GLY A 208 -4.20 11.94 5.46
C GLY A 208 -3.46 13.21 5.09
N SER A 209 -3.37 14.16 6.02
CA SER A 209 -2.65 15.42 5.77
C SER A 209 -1.13 15.22 5.78
N ALA A 210 -0.41 16.08 5.07
CA ALA A 210 1.05 16.08 5.10
C ALA A 210 1.61 16.23 6.54
N GLU A 211 0.93 17.00 7.39
CA GLU A 211 1.30 17.17 8.80
C GLU A 211 1.19 15.84 9.56
N GLN A 212 0.08 15.12 9.42
CA GLN A 212 -0.10 13.80 10.03
C GLN A 212 0.99 12.81 9.57
N VAL A 213 1.30 12.81 8.27
CA VAL A 213 2.37 11.96 7.70
C VAL A 213 3.73 12.33 8.29
N HIS A 214 4.06 13.61 8.43
CA HIS A 214 5.30 14.06 9.08
C HIS A 214 5.36 13.65 10.55
N GLN A 215 4.25 13.74 11.29
CA GLN A 215 4.19 13.31 12.69
C GLN A 215 4.43 11.80 12.83
N VAL A 216 3.79 10.99 11.98
CA VAL A 216 4.01 9.54 11.95
C VAL A 216 5.47 9.21 11.62
N ALA A 217 6.03 9.81 10.56
CA ALA A 217 7.42 9.59 10.17
C ALA A 217 8.40 9.97 11.29
N ALA A 218 8.19 11.10 11.95
CA ALA A 218 8.99 11.52 13.09
C ALA A 218 8.89 10.54 14.27
N GLY A 219 7.71 9.98 14.53
CA GLY A 219 7.47 9.00 15.59
C GLY A 219 8.25 7.68 15.42
N VAL A 220 8.70 7.37 14.20
CA VAL A 220 9.49 6.17 13.88
C VAL A 220 10.89 6.50 13.31
N ASN A 221 11.34 7.73 13.44
CA ASN A 221 12.62 8.22 12.90
C ASN A 221 12.81 7.93 11.38
N ALA A 222 11.72 7.88 10.62
CA ALA A 222 11.77 7.69 9.18
C ALA A 222 12.09 8.99 8.44
N LYS A 223 12.77 8.87 7.30
CA LYS A 223 12.94 9.98 6.35
C LYS A 223 11.60 10.30 5.68
N VAL A 224 11.47 11.50 5.15
CA VAL A 224 10.32 11.89 4.33
C VAL A 224 10.80 12.34 2.97
N ALA A 225 10.14 11.88 1.92
CA ALA A 225 10.30 12.37 0.56
C ALA A 225 8.95 12.82 0.00
N SER A 226 8.95 13.95 -0.71
CA SER A 226 7.73 14.47 -1.32
C SER A 226 7.77 14.33 -2.84
N ILE A 227 6.63 13.96 -3.43
CA ILE A 227 6.37 13.97 -4.87
C ILE A 227 5.30 15.05 -5.14
N PRO A 228 5.71 16.29 -5.47
CA PRO A 228 4.83 17.46 -5.39
C PRO A 228 3.67 17.45 -6.37
N ASP A 229 3.80 16.75 -7.49
CA ASP A 229 2.80 16.75 -8.57
C ASP A 229 2.10 15.41 -8.76
N ALA A 230 2.18 14.50 -7.78
CA ALA A 230 1.53 13.20 -7.83
C ALA A 230 0.29 13.13 -6.94
N GLY A 231 -0.73 12.44 -7.45
CA GLY A 231 -1.86 11.94 -6.70
C GLY A 231 -1.58 10.57 -6.07
N HIS A 232 -2.65 9.83 -5.81
CA HIS A 232 -2.58 8.54 -5.12
C HIS A 232 -1.65 7.54 -5.80
N TRP A 233 -1.74 7.39 -7.11
CA TRP A 233 -0.90 6.46 -7.89
C TRP A 233 0.40 7.12 -8.37
N TRP A 234 1.20 7.65 -7.44
CA TRP A 234 2.49 8.30 -7.71
C TRP A 234 3.46 7.41 -8.52
N MET A 235 3.39 6.10 -8.35
CA MET A 235 4.19 5.12 -9.08
C MET A 235 3.80 5.02 -10.58
N ILE A 236 2.64 5.53 -10.93
CA ILE A 236 2.17 5.66 -12.33
C ILE A 236 2.48 7.07 -12.84
N GLU A 237 2.06 8.09 -12.09
CA GLU A 237 2.10 9.48 -12.50
C GLU A 237 3.52 10.06 -12.56
N ARG A 238 4.40 9.63 -11.66
CA ARG A 238 5.76 10.15 -11.45
C ARG A 238 6.79 9.02 -11.25
N HIS A 239 6.66 7.93 -12.01
CA HIS A 239 7.49 6.72 -11.87
C HIS A 239 9.00 7.00 -11.95
N GLU A 240 9.46 7.95 -12.76
CA GLU A 240 10.89 8.31 -12.86
C GLU A 240 11.41 8.97 -11.57
N LEU A 241 10.66 9.94 -11.03
CA LEU A 241 11.02 10.58 -9.77
C LEU A 241 10.92 9.59 -8.61
N ALA A 242 9.88 8.79 -8.58
CA ALA A 242 9.68 7.75 -7.57
C ALA A 242 10.83 6.73 -7.59
N THR A 243 11.26 6.29 -8.78
CA THR A 243 12.43 5.42 -8.96
C THR A 243 13.69 6.06 -8.35
N SER A 244 13.95 7.33 -8.65
CA SER A 244 15.10 8.06 -8.13
C SER A 244 15.07 8.16 -6.61
N ILE A 245 13.91 8.43 -6.02
CA ILE A 245 13.71 8.50 -4.56
C ILE A 245 14.01 7.14 -3.92
N LEU A 246 13.46 6.05 -4.45
CA LEU A 246 13.64 4.71 -3.92
C LEU A 246 15.11 4.25 -4.03
N ILE A 247 15.76 4.45 -5.18
CA ILE A 247 17.18 4.11 -5.37
C ILE A 247 18.06 4.88 -4.38
N ASN A 248 17.86 6.18 -4.21
CA ASN A 248 18.59 6.99 -3.26
C ASN A 248 18.40 6.50 -1.81
N HIS A 249 17.17 6.09 -1.47
CA HIS A 249 16.88 5.52 -0.16
C HIS A 249 17.64 4.21 0.06
N TRP A 250 17.59 3.27 -0.88
CA TRP A 250 18.26 1.97 -0.79
C TRP A 250 19.79 2.05 -0.77
N GLN A 251 20.36 3.10 -1.38
CA GLN A 251 21.81 3.35 -1.42
C GLN A 251 22.32 4.17 -0.24
N SER A 252 21.43 4.86 0.48
CA SER A 252 21.85 5.65 1.63
C SER A 252 22.34 4.70 2.73
N LYS A 253 23.66 4.75 2.99
CA LYS A 253 24.24 4.09 4.16
C LYS A 253 23.77 4.86 5.40
N ASN A 254 23.13 4.17 6.30
CA ASN A 254 22.89 4.67 7.65
C ASN A 254 24.13 4.49 8.49
#